data_b855b644778f2e4471631b9e82f1bcf1
#
_entry.id   b855b644778f2e4471631b9e82f1bcf1
#
_cell.length_a   1.000
_cell.length_b   1.000
_cell.length_c   1.000
_cell.angle_alpha   90.00
_cell.angle_beta   90.00
_cell.angle_gamma   90.00
#
_symmetry.space_group_name_H-M   'P 1'
#
loop_
_entity.id
_entity.type
_entity.pdbx_description
1 polymer ?
#
loop_
_entity_poly.entity_id
_entity_poly.type
_entity_poly.pdbx_seq_one_letter_code
_entity_poly.pdbx_strand_id
1 'polypeptide(L)'
;KLLFIFTFSLCFINVYSLELYKSNVTASFYAEDFHGKKTSNGETFNMYSLTCAHKSLPFDTILKVTNLANGKTVNVRVNDRGPFVPHREIDLSKKAAAELGMIKSGTTKVKLEIVKKGPNTKASVQTANKAAQMMAKRFPNQVKIQEKSSSHNHKITINKNQNYNIQVGAFSTKESANKTAQLLLKNDIENVVFQTSKSTGIVRVVIKNVPGENVQKLQKKLEKLNITDYIVKKN
;
A
#
# COMPACT_ATOMS: atom_id res chain seq x y z
N LYS A 1 -12.52 -31.08 50.85
CA LYS A 1 -11.57 -30.21 50.07
C LYS A 1 -12.15 -30.00 48.68
N LEU A 2 -12.75 -28.84 48.46
CA LEU A 2 -13.34 -28.45 47.17
C LEU A 2 -12.23 -27.77 46.34
N LEU A 3 -11.85 -28.37 45.22
CA LEU A 3 -10.85 -27.85 44.30
C LEU A 3 -11.53 -26.91 43.31
N PHE A 4 -11.37 -25.60 43.46
CA PHE A 4 -11.84 -24.58 42.50
C PHE A 4 -10.87 -24.54 41.31
N ILE A 5 -11.28 -25.10 40.16
CA ILE A 5 -10.55 -24.98 38.90
C ILE A 5 -10.95 -23.64 38.28
N PHE A 6 -10.06 -22.65 38.38
CA PHE A 6 -10.17 -21.37 37.69
C PHE A 6 -9.81 -21.56 36.22
N THR A 7 -10.80 -21.71 35.35
CA THR A 7 -10.57 -21.73 33.90
C THR A 7 -10.30 -20.30 33.44
N PHE A 8 -9.03 -19.98 33.22
CA PHE A 8 -8.60 -18.73 32.61
C PHE A 8 -8.96 -18.76 31.11
N SER A 9 -10.12 -18.18 30.75
CA SER A 9 -10.51 -17.99 29.36
C SER A 9 -9.59 -16.97 28.70
N LEU A 10 -8.65 -17.46 27.90
CA LEU A 10 -7.75 -16.61 27.11
C LEU A 10 -8.54 -15.96 25.98
N CYS A 11 -9.02 -14.76 26.21
CA CYS A 11 -9.67 -13.95 25.18
C CYS A 11 -8.60 -13.49 24.18
N PHE A 12 -8.48 -14.16 23.03
CA PHE A 12 -7.62 -13.72 21.94
C PHE A 12 -8.16 -12.42 21.36
N ILE A 13 -7.65 -11.30 21.83
CA ILE A 13 -7.88 -10.00 21.20
C ILE A 13 -7.12 -10.02 19.87
N ASN A 14 -7.85 -10.21 18.76
CA ASN A 14 -7.30 -9.99 17.42
C ASN A 14 -6.99 -8.50 17.27
N VAL A 15 -5.78 -8.10 17.59
CA VAL A 15 -5.27 -6.77 17.28
C VAL A 15 -5.02 -6.68 15.77
N TYR A 16 -6.00 -6.19 15.03
CA TYR A 16 -5.80 -5.88 13.61
C TYR A 16 -4.81 -4.70 13.52
N SER A 17 -3.58 -4.99 13.18
CA SER A 17 -2.57 -3.97 12.89
C SER A 17 -2.90 -3.34 11.54
N LEU A 18 -3.11 -2.02 11.52
CA LEU A 18 -3.26 -1.26 10.29
C LEU A 18 -1.97 -1.34 9.47
N GLU A 19 -2.06 -1.89 8.26
CA GLU A 19 -0.94 -1.95 7.32
C GLU A 19 -0.89 -0.66 6.49
N LEU A 20 0.20 0.10 6.60
CA LEU A 20 0.40 1.27 5.74
C LEU A 20 0.54 0.82 4.29
N TYR A 21 -0.40 1.22 3.44
CA TYR A 21 -0.36 0.96 2.00
C TYR A 21 0.43 2.06 1.26
N LYS A 22 -0.02 3.32 1.37
CA LYS A 22 0.65 4.48 0.75
C LYS A 22 0.41 5.74 1.58
N SER A 23 1.34 6.69 1.49
CA SER A 23 1.20 8.01 2.11
C SER A 23 1.54 9.11 1.13
N ASN A 24 0.96 10.31 1.35
CA ASN A 24 1.14 11.50 0.52
C ASN A 24 0.68 11.31 -0.94
N VAL A 25 -0.34 10.48 -1.15
CA VAL A 25 -0.97 10.26 -2.46
C VAL A 25 -2.21 11.13 -2.62
N THR A 26 -2.60 11.41 -3.87
CA THR A 26 -3.77 12.28 -4.14
C THR A 26 -5.04 11.45 -4.19
N ALA A 27 -6.02 11.84 -3.37
CA ALA A 27 -7.41 11.41 -3.46
C ALA A 27 -8.26 12.45 -4.19
N SER A 28 -9.29 11.97 -4.90
CA SER A 28 -10.41 12.74 -5.43
C SER A 28 -11.71 12.02 -5.12
N PHE A 29 -12.83 12.50 -5.62
CA PHE A 29 -14.10 11.82 -5.49
C PHE A 29 -14.90 11.85 -6.80
N TYR A 30 -15.85 10.93 -6.93
CA TYR A 30 -16.69 10.82 -8.12
C TYR A 30 -17.61 12.02 -8.30
N ALA A 31 -17.82 12.43 -9.56
CA ALA A 31 -18.89 13.33 -9.91
C ALA A 31 -20.27 12.68 -9.68
N GLU A 32 -21.31 13.49 -9.49
CA GLU A 32 -22.64 12.99 -9.12
C GLU A 32 -23.32 12.16 -10.22
N ASP A 33 -22.97 12.42 -11.48
CA ASP A 33 -23.48 11.71 -12.66
C ASP A 33 -23.04 10.22 -12.73
N PHE A 34 -22.14 9.78 -11.85
CA PHE A 34 -21.83 8.36 -11.68
C PHE A 34 -22.81 7.61 -10.78
N HIS A 35 -23.65 8.31 -10.02
CA HIS A 35 -24.65 7.67 -9.17
C HIS A 35 -25.59 6.78 -9.99
N GLY A 36 -25.82 5.56 -9.51
CA GLY A 36 -26.66 4.57 -10.21
C GLY A 36 -25.95 3.78 -11.31
N LYS A 37 -24.73 4.16 -11.75
CA LYS A 37 -23.96 3.40 -12.75
C LYS A 37 -23.29 2.17 -12.15
N LYS A 38 -23.00 1.19 -13.01
CA LYS A 38 -22.28 -0.04 -12.59
C LYS A 38 -20.82 0.22 -12.32
N THR A 39 -20.34 -0.31 -11.22
CA THR A 39 -18.92 -0.36 -10.84
C THR A 39 -18.23 -1.58 -11.46
N SER A 40 -16.92 -1.63 -11.42
CA SER A 40 -16.12 -2.70 -12.00
C SER A 40 -16.29 -4.06 -11.30
N ASN A 41 -16.79 -4.09 -10.07
CA ASN A 41 -17.14 -5.34 -9.38
C ASN A 41 -18.59 -5.79 -9.64
N GLY A 42 -19.37 -5.01 -10.42
CA GLY A 42 -20.76 -5.30 -10.78
C GLY A 42 -21.83 -4.68 -9.88
N GLU A 43 -21.45 -4.05 -8.78
CA GLU A 43 -22.39 -3.31 -7.92
C GLU A 43 -22.94 -2.06 -8.63
N THR A 44 -24.02 -1.51 -8.13
CA THR A 44 -24.51 -0.18 -8.51
C THR A 44 -23.85 0.86 -7.61
N PHE A 45 -23.15 1.84 -8.21
CA PHE A 45 -22.50 2.90 -7.45
C PHE A 45 -23.53 3.75 -6.69
N ASN A 46 -23.32 3.85 -5.38
CA ASN A 46 -24.10 4.71 -4.51
C ASN A 46 -23.19 5.77 -3.88
N MET A 47 -23.35 7.03 -4.29
CA MET A 47 -22.54 8.14 -3.78
C MET A 47 -22.69 8.39 -2.27
N TYR A 48 -23.72 7.85 -1.64
CA TYR A 48 -24.00 7.94 -0.19
C TYR A 48 -23.43 6.76 0.61
N SER A 49 -22.78 5.80 -0.03
CA SER A 49 -22.07 4.70 0.62
C SER A 49 -20.60 5.04 0.83
N LEU A 50 -19.94 4.38 1.79
CA LEU A 50 -18.50 4.55 2.05
C LEU A 50 -17.70 3.59 1.17
N THR A 51 -17.55 3.94 -0.12
CA THR A 51 -16.83 3.15 -1.13
C THR A 51 -15.81 3.97 -1.88
N CYS A 52 -14.93 3.28 -2.61
CA CYS A 52 -13.92 3.93 -3.42
C CYS A 52 -13.53 3.08 -4.66
N ALA A 53 -12.97 3.76 -5.67
CA ALA A 53 -12.19 3.12 -6.72
C ALA A 53 -10.71 3.07 -6.35
N HIS A 54 -10.08 1.95 -6.67
CA HIS A 54 -8.64 1.77 -6.62
C HIS A 54 -8.14 0.94 -7.80
N LYS A 55 -6.94 1.29 -8.33
CA LYS A 55 -6.43 0.69 -9.58
C LYS A 55 -6.19 -0.81 -9.48
N SER A 56 -5.63 -1.29 -8.36
CA SER A 56 -5.09 -2.64 -8.24
C SER A 56 -5.49 -3.40 -6.98
N LEU A 57 -5.86 -2.74 -5.88
CA LEU A 57 -6.25 -3.44 -4.67
C LEU A 57 -7.44 -4.37 -4.93
N PRO A 58 -7.47 -5.56 -4.31
CA PRO A 58 -8.62 -6.46 -4.41
C PRO A 58 -9.92 -5.76 -4.07
N PHE A 59 -11.03 -6.12 -4.74
CA PHE A 59 -12.35 -5.70 -4.29
C PHE A 59 -12.59 -6.17 -2.86
N ASP A 60 -13.45 -5.45 -2.13
CA ASP A 60 -13.75 -5.65 -0.70
C ASP A 60 -12.57 -5.40 0.25
N THR A 61 -11.45 -4.85 -0.25
CA THR A 61 -10.43 -4.28 0.63
C THR A 61 -10.99 -3.09 1.36
N ILE A 62 -10.87 -3.06 2.68
CA ILE A 62 -11.22 -1.90 3.52
C ILE A 62 -9.98 -1.07 3.75
N LEU A 63 -10.03 0.18 3.33
CA LEU A 63 -8.97 1.17 3.53
C LEU A 63 -9.41 2.20 4.57
N LYS A 64 -8.55 2.48 5.53
CA LYS A 64 -8.60 3.71 6.32
C LYS A 64 -7.89 4.81 5.52
N VAL A 65 -8.64 5.83 5.16
CA VAL A 65 -8.15 7.01 4.46
C VAL A 65 -8.01 8.14 5.47
N THR A 66 -6.83 8.74 5.56
CA THR A 66 -6.56 9.91 6.42
C THR A 66 -6.23 11.10 5.55
N ASN A 67 -6.99 12.18 5.67
CA ASN A 67 -6.69 13.45 5.02
C ASN A 67 -5.52 14.13 5.75
N LEU A 68 -4.40 14.33 5.07
CA LEU A 68 -3.18 14.88 5.69
C LEU A 68 -3.26 16.37 6.01
N ALA A 69 -4.23 17.08 5.41
CA ALA A 69 -4.40 18.52 5.65
C ALA A 69 -5.16 18.84 6.95
N ASN A 70 -6.06 17.93 7.40
CA ASN A 70 -6.92 18.19 8.55
C ASN A 70 -7.02 17.03 9.56
N GLY A 71 -6.33 15.90 9.31
CA GLY A 71 -6.31 14.72 10.17
C GLY A 71 -7.60 13.87 10.19
N LYS A 72 -8.67 14.27 9.49
CA LYS A 72 -9.92 13.50 9.42
C LYS A 72 -9.69 12.16 8.76
N THR A 73 -10.42 11.14 9.21
CA THR A 73 -10.31 9.76 8.70
C THR A 73 -11.65 9.19 8.32
N VAL A 74 -11.67 8.28 7.33
CA VAL A 74 -12.85 7.49 6.95
C VAL A 74 -12.40 6.10 6.51
N ASN A 75 -13.22 5.08 6.81
CA ASN A 75 -13.02 3.74 6.27
C ASN A 75 -13.87 3.58 5.01
N VAL A 76 -13.26 3.14 3.90
CA VAL A 76 -13.93 2.92 2.63
C VAL A 76 -13.64 1.54 2.07
N ARG A 77 -14.60 0.95 1.36
CA ARG A 77 -14.47 -0.34 0.70
C ARG A 77 -14.17 -0.15 -0.79
N VAL A 78 -13.18 -0.88 -1.30
CA VAL A 78 -12.86 -0.91 -2.72
C VAL A 78 -13.92 -1.73 -3.46
N ASN A 79 -14.68 -1.10 -4.37
CA ASN A 79 -15.67 -1.79 -5.21
C ASN A 79 -15.57 -1.39 -6.69
N ASP A 80 -14.63 -0.50 -7.05
CA ASP A 80 -14.46 -0.06 -8.43
C ASP A 80 -12.99 0.03 -8.83
N ARG A 81 -12.74 0.22 -10.15
CA ARG A 81 -11.43 0.45 -10.75
C ARG A 81 -11.27 1.89 -11.20
N GLY A 82 -10.12 2.44 -10.90
CA GLY A 82 -9.74 3.83 -11.14
C GLY A 82 -8.90 4.35 -9.97
N PRO A 83 -8.57 5.64 -9.95
CA PRO A 83 -8.77 6.64 -11.01
C PRO A 83 -7.92 6.38 -12.25
N PHE A 84 -8.52 6.60 -13.43
CA PHE A 84 -7.81 6.56 -14.71
C PHE A 84 -7.25 7.93 -15.09
N VAL A 85 -6.76 8.64 -14.09
CA VAL A 85 -6.12 9.96 -14.20
C VAL A 85 -4.74 9.88 -13.54
N PRO A 86 -3.70 10.44 -14.19
CA PRO A 86 -2.36 10.49 -13.62
C PRO A 86 -2.34 11.18 -12.24
N HIS A 87 -1.41 10.77 -11.41
CA HIS A 87 -1.15 11.33 -10.08
C HIS A 87 -2.30 11.21 -9.05
N ARG A 88 -3.46 10.64 -9.43
CA ARG A 88 -4.52 10.27 -8.49
C ARG A 88 -4.40 8.78 -8.12
N GLU A 89 -4.57 8.46 -6.85
CA GLU A 89 -4.45 7.08 -6.35
C GLU A 89 -5.80 6.44 -6.04
N ILE A 90 -6.74 7.23 -5.53
CA ILE A 90 -8.04 6.76 -5.06
C ILE A 90 -9.13 7.76 -5.42
N ASP A 91 -10.29 7.26 -5.87
CA ASP A 91 -11.51 8.07 -6.04
C ASP A 91 -12.55 7.64 -5.01
N LEU A 92 -12.95 8.58 -4.16
CA LEU A 92 -13.89 8.34 -3.07
C LEU A 92 -15.34 8.55 -3.50
N SER A 93 -16.28 7.94 -2.82
CA SER A 93 -17.68 8.35 -2.89
C SER A 93 -17.86 9.78 -2.33
N LYS A 94 -18.94 10.46 -2.70
CA LYS A 94 -19.26 11.81 -2.20
C LYS A 94 -19.37 11.84 -0.66
N LYS A 95 -20.00 10.82 -0.07
CA LYS A 95 -20.11 10.68 1.40
C LYS A 95 -18.74 10.58 2.06
N ALA A 96 -17.86 9.72 1.55
CA ALA A 96 -16.52 9.57 2.09
C ALA A 96 -15.69 10.87 1.98
N ALA A 97 -15.80 11.57 0.84
CA ALA A 97 -15.14 12.86 0.64
C ALA A 97 -15.67 13.95 1.59
N ALA A 98 -16.97 13.92 1.91
CA ALA A 98 -17.58 14.83 2.89
C ALA A 98 -17.06 14.57 4.30
N GLU A 99 -17.00 13.29 4.73
CA GLU A 99 -16.45 12.91 6.04
C GLU A 99 -14.97 13.31 6.18
N LEU A 100 -14.17 13.20 5.09
CA LEU A 100 -12.79 13.66 5.04
C LEU A 100 -12.64 15.19 4.96
N GLY A 101 -13.74 15.93 4.78
CA GLY A 101 -13.72 17.39 4.66
C GLY A 101 -13.04 17.90 3.39
N MET A 102 -13.14 17.18 2.27
CA MET A 102 -12.45 17.52 1.01
C MET A 102 -13.38 17.97 -0.14
N ILE A 103 -14.69 18.11 0.11
CA ILE A 103 -15.66 18.49 -0.95
C ILE A 103 -15.28 19.81 -1.61
N LYS A 104 -14.91 20.84 -0.84
CA LYS A 104 -14.57 22.17 -1.37
C LYS A 104 -13.29 22.17 -2.22
N SER A 105 -12.30 21.35 -1.85
CA SER A 105 -11.01 21.27 -2.55
C SER A 105 -11.03 20.35 -3.77
N GLY A 106 -12.01 19.46 -3.88
CA GLY A 106 -12.09 18.46 -4.95
C GLY A 106 -11.05 17.34 -4.83
N THR A 107 -9.85 17.68 -4.38
CA THR A 107 -8.73 16.75 -4.16
C THR A 107 -7.98 17.08 -2.87
N THR A 108 -7.32 16.07 -2.29
CA THR A 108 -6.44 16.27 -1.12
C THR A 108 -5.35 15.21 -1.07
N LYS A 109 -4.30 15.47 -0.28
CA LYS A 109 -3.28 14.47 0.05
C LYS A 109 -3.75 13.59 1.18
N VAL A 110 -3.62 12.27 0.97
CA VAL A 110 -4.08 11.27 1.94
C VAL A 110 -3.01 10.26 2.26
N LYS A 111 -3.16 9.65 3.44
CA LYS A 111 -2.53 8.40 3.84
C LYS A 111 -3.57 7.29 3.70
N LEU A 112 -3.17 6.15 3.13
CA LEU A 112 -3.97 4.95 2.94
C LEU A 112 -3.39 3.82 3.80
N GLU A 113 -4.22 3.23 4.66
CA GLU A 113 -3.88 2.10 5.51
C GLU A 113 -4.87 0.96 5.25
N ILE A 114 -4.39 -0.28 5.09
CA ILE A 114 -5.26 -1.45 4.91
C ILE A 114 -5.76 -1.89 6.28
N VAL A 115 -7.08 -1.82 6.48
CA VAL A 115 -7.78 -2.37 7.65
C VAL A 115 -8.04 -3.85 7.47
N LYS A 116 -8.51 -4.23 6.27
CA LYS A 116 -8.80 -5.61 5.88
C LYS A 116 -8.53 -5.77 4.40
N LYS A 117 -7.73 -6.74 4.01
CA LYS A 117 -7.49 -7.07 2.61
C LYS A 117 -8.65 -7.90 2.06
N GLY A 118 -9.16 -7.50 0.91
CA GLY A 118 -10.19 -8.26 0.19
C GLY A 118 -9.60 -9.51 -0.49
N PRO A 119 -10.45 -10.45 -0.93
CA PRO A 119 -10.00 -11.68 -1.58
C PRO A 119 -9.43 -11.39 -2.97
N ASN A 120 -8.36 -12.11 -3.34
CA ASN A 120 -7.77 -12.08 -4.68
C ASN A 120 -8.57 -12.97 -5.65
N THR A 121 -9.82 -12.61 -5.94
CA THR A 121 -10.65 -13.35 -6.91
C THR A 121 -10.14 -13.17 -8.34
N LYS A 122 -10.43 -14.15 -9.22
CA LYS A 122 -10.09 -14.04 -10.65
C LYS A 122 -10.64 -12.73 -11.28
N ALA A 123 -11.87 -12.35 -10.95
CA ALA A 123 -12.48 -11.10 -11.40
C ALA A 123 -11.73 -9.87 -10.91
N SER A 124 -11.30 -9.85 -9.64
CA SER A 124 -10.52 -8.75 -9.06
C SER A 124 -9.17 -8.59 -9.77
N VAL A 125 -8.47 -9.67 -10.05
CA VAL A 125 -7.17 -9.67 -10.75
C VAL A 125 -7.34 -9.26 -12.23
N GLN A 126 -8.31 -9.81 -12.94
CA GLN A 126 -8.57 -9.49 -14.36
C GLN A 126 -8.92 -8.00 -14.54
N THR A 127 -9.79 -7.46 -13.70
CA THR A 127 -10.16 -6.04 -13.76
C THR A 127 -9.00 -5.12 -13.41
N ALA A 128 -8.12 -5.49 -12.48
CA ALA A 128 -6.90 -4.76 -12.17
C ALA A 128 -5.93 -4.74 -13.36
N ASN A 129 -5.71 -5.88 -14.01
CA ASN A 129 -4.88 -5.98 -15.22
C ASN A 129 -5.45 -5.14 -16.38
N LYS A 130 -6.77 -5.18 -16.60
CA LYS A 130 -7.44 -4.34 -17.60
C LYS A 130 -7.28 -2.85 -17.29
N ALA A 131 -7.40 -2.45 -16.02
CA ALA A 131 -7.16 -1.08 -15.57
C ALA A 131 -5.73 -0.63 -15.86
N ALA A 132 -4.73 -1.47 -15.57
CA ALA A 132 -3.32 -1.19 -15.87
C ALA A 132 -3.07 -1.02 -17.37
N GLN A 133 -3.65 -1.88 -18.20
CA GLN A 133 -3.55 -1.79 -19.68
C GLN A 133 -4.21 -0.49 -20.20
N MET A 134 -5.38 -0.12 -19.69
CA MET A 134 -6.04 1.14 -20.07
C MET A 134 -5.19 2.37 -19.73
N MET A 135 -4.55 2.39 -18.55
CA MET A 135 -3.64 3.46 -18.15
C MET A 135 -2.41 3.50 -19.07
N ALA A 136 -1.80 2.35 -19.38
CA ALA A 136 -0.67 2.25 -20.29
C ALA A 136 -1.00 2.77 -21.69
N LYS A 137 -2.17 2.42 -22.21
CA LYS A 137 -2.63 2.89 -23.53
C LYS A 137 -2.93 4.40 -23.54
N ARG A 138 -3.55 4.93 -22.50
CA ARG A 138 -3.98 6.33 -22.41
C ARG A 138 -2.84 7.30 -22.09
N PHE A 139 -1.85 6.84 -21.32
CA PHE A 139 -0.74 7.66 -20.83
C PHE A 139 0.62 6.93 -20.98
N PRO A 140 1.07 6.65 -22.22
CA PRO A 140 2.25 5.80 -22.49
C PRO A 140 3.53 6.35 -21.85
N ASN A 141 3.68 7.67 -21.79
CA ASN A 141 4.86 8.30 -21.19
C ASN A 141 4.86 8.28 -19.66
N GLN A 142 3.69 8.16 -19.01
CA GLN A 142 3.58 8.11 -17.56
C GLN A 142 3.65 6.69 -17.01
N VAL A 143 3.23 5.70 -17.79
CA VAL A 143 3.45 4.28 -17.45
C VAL A 143 4.94 3.99 -17.43
N LYS A 144 5.72 4.52 -18.38
CA LYS A 144 7.21 4.44 -18.33
C LYS A 144 7.81 5.09 -17.07
N ILE A 145 7.18 6.15 -16.52
CA ILE A 145 7.60 6.78 -15.27
C ILE A 145 7.12 5.99 -14.05
N GLN A 146 5.91 5.41 -14.08
CA GLN A 146 5.39 4.55 -13.02
C GLN A 146 6.01 3.15 -13.06
N GLU A 147 6.31 2.60 -14.23
CA GLU A 147 7.16 1.41 -14.37
C GLU A 147 8.58 1.69 -13.86
N LYS A 148 9.12 2.90 -14.06
CA LYS A 148 10.34 3.35 -13.38
C LYS A 148 10.17 3.57 -11.89
N SER A 149 8.96 3.80 -11.34
CA SER A 149 8.71 3.98 -9.92
C SER A 149 8.11 2.77 -9.22
N SER A 150 7.43 1.86 -9.92
CA SER A 150 6.90 0.59 -9.38
C SER A 150 7.72 -0.63 -9.77
N SER A 151 8.48 -0.60 -10.84
CA SER A 151 9.58 -1.51 -11.11
C SER A 151 10.88 -0.92 -10.55
N HIS A 152 10.95 -0.68 -9.26
CA HIS A 152 12.25 -0.57 -8.60
C HIS A 152 13.00 -1.91 -8.57
N ASN A 153 12.50 -2.91 -9.26
CA ASN A 153 13.31 -3.91 -9.92
C ASN A 153 13.83 -3.32 -11.25
N HIS A 154 14.57 -2.21 -11.17
CA HIS A 154 15.58 -1.95 -12.18
C HIS A 154 16.32 -3.28 -12.37
N LYS A 155 16.43 -3.79 -13.60
CA LYS A 155 17.57 -4.59 -14.01
C LYS A 155 18.84 -3.71 -13.82
N ILE A 156 19.16 -3.43 -12.56
CA ILE A 156 20.49 -3.02 -12.20
C ILE A 156 21.31 -4.25 -12.57
N THR A 157 22.13 -4.14 -13.59
CA THR A 157 23.12 -5.17 -13.85
C THR A 157 23.95 -5.28 -12.59
N ILE A 158 23.68 -6.32 -11.79
CA ILE A 158 24.36 -6.55 -10.52
C ILE A 158 25.79 -6.97 -10.84
N ASN A 159 26.72 -6.10 -10.52
CA ASN A 159 28.15 -6.42 -10.58
C ASN A 159 28.51 -7.20 -9.31
N LYS A 160 29.00 -8.44 -9.46
CA LYS A 160 29.37 -9.32 -8.34
C LYS A 160 30.45 -8.72 -7.42
N ASN A 161 31.27 -7.86 -7.96
CA ASN A 161 32.39 -7.23 -7.24
C ASN A 161 32.03 -5.88 -6.58
N GLN A 162 30.75 -5.57 -6.45
CA GLN A 162 30.26 -4.32 -5.87
C GLN A 162 29.26 -4.58 -4.78
N ASN A 163 29.22 -3.71 -3.75
CA ASN A 163 28.23 -3.77 -2.69
C ASN A 163 27.01 -2.91 -3.01
N TYR A 164 25.86 -3.33 -2.47
CA TYR A 164 24.57 -2.70 -2.68
C TYR A 164 23.85 -2.45 -1.35
N ASN A 165 23.03 -1.41 -1.32
CA ASN A 165 22.07 -1.17 -0.25
C ASN A 165 20.67 -1.51 -0.76
N ILE A 166 19.91 -2.29 0.00
CA ILE A 166 18.54 -2.72 -0.36
C ILE A 166 17.56 -2.10 0.62
N GLN A 167 16.80 -1.11 0.17
CA GLN A 167 15.72 -0.51 0.95
C GLN A 167 14.48 -1.38 0.82
N VAL A 168 14.06 -2.00 1.92
CA VAL A 168 12.93 -2.95 1.99
C VAL A 168 11.62 -2.34 2.47
N GLY A 169 11.62 -1.06 2.85
CA GLY A 169 10.40 -0.36 3.23
C GLY A 169 10.65 1.08 3.64
N ALA A 170 9.58 1.86 3.63
CA ALA A 170 9.53 3.23 4.13
C ALA A 170 8.27 3.39 4.98
N PHE A 171 8.42 3.79 6.24
CA PHE A 171 7.39 3.76 7.26
C PHE A 171 7.21 5.14 7.89
N SER A 172 5.97 5.48 8.23
CA SER A 172 5.66 6.74 8.93
C SER A 172 6.00 6.68 10.43
N THR A 173 6.18 5.47 10.99
CA THR A 173 6.51 5.28 12.42
C THR A 173 7.71 4.36 12.61
N LYS A 174 8.48 4.60 13.67
CA LYS A 174 9.58 3.70 14.09
C LYS A 174 9.09 2.31 14.45
N GLU A 175 7.89 2.20 15.01
CA GLU A 175 7.31 0.92 15.40
C GLU A 175 7.05 0.01 14.20
N SER A 176 6.45 0.54 13.13
CA SER A 176 6.22 -0.21 11.89
C SER A 176 7.54 -0.61 11.21
N ALA A 177 8.52 0.28 11.21
CA ALA A 177 9.86 -0.02 10.72
C ALA A 177 10.52 -1.13 11.55
N ASN A 178 10.38 -1.11 12.88
CA ASN A 178 10.91 -2.13 13.80
C ASN A 178 10.34 -3.52 13.52
N LYS A 179 9.03 -3.64 13.27
CA LYS A 179 8.40 -4.93 12.93
C LYS A 179 9.05 -5.55 11.69
N THR A 180 9.27 -4.74 10.65
CA THR A 180 9.96 -5.21 9.43
C THR A 180 11.41 -5.57 9.70
N ALA A 181 12.14 -4.77 10.45
CA ALA A 181 13.53 -5.07 10.79
C ALA A 181 13.64 -6.37 11.61
N GLN A 182 12.77 -6.59 12.59
CA GLN A 182 12.73 -7.83 13.37
C GLN A 182 12.39 -9.05 12.51
N LEU A 183 11.47 -8.91 11.53
CA LEU A 183 11.16 -9.97 10.57
C LEU A 183 12.40 -10.36 9.76
N LEU A 184 13.17 -9.37 9.30
CA LEU A 184 14.41 -9.60 8.56
C LEU A 184 15.46 -10.32 9.42
N LEU A 185 15.71 -9.82 10.64
CA LEU A 185 16.68 -10.40 11.58
C LEU A 185 16.32 -11.84 11.98
N LYS A 186 15.04 -12.13 12.25
CA LYS A 186 14.54 -13.50 12.54
C LYS A 186 14.75 -14.48 11.38
N ASN A 187 14.98 -13.98 10.18
CA ASN A 187 15.24 -14.76 8.98
C ASN A 187 16.70 -14.64 8.53
N ASP A 188 17.62 -14.43 9.43
CA ASP A 188 19.08 -14.34 9.19
C ASP A 188 19.43 -13.35 8.07
N ILE A 189 18.78 -12.21 8.06
CA ILE A 189 19.12 -11.08 7.21
C ILE A 189 19.73 -10.01 8.10
N GLU A 190 21.04 -9.87 7.99
CA GLU A 190 21.86 -8.98 8.79
C GLU A 190 22.02 -7.58 8.16
N ASN A 191 22.77 -6.70 8.84
CA ASN A 191 23.08 -5.33 8.38
C ASN A 191 21.86 -4.46 8.13
N VAL A 192 20.76 -4.72 8.88
CA VAL A 192 19.53 -3.95 8.80
C VAL A 192 19.67 -2.65 9.59
N VAL A 193 19.50 -1.52 8.94
CA VAL A 193 19.59 -0.18 9.55
C VAL A 193 18.36 0.65 9.27
N PHE A 194 18.11 1.64 10.15
CA PHE A 194 17.10 2.66 9.96
C PHE A 194 17.70 3.95 9.40
N GLN A 195 17.05 4.52 8.40
CA GLN A 195 17.39 5.84 7.86
C GLN A 195 16.15 6.74 8.00
N THR A 196 16.21 7.73 8.87
CA THR A 196 15.11 8.68 9.07
C THR A 196 15.34 9.94 8.25
N SER A 197 14.35 10.32 7.45
CA SER A 197 14.35 11.57 6.72
C SER A 197 14.06 12.73 7.68
N LYS A 198 14.97 13.71 7.76
CA LYS A 198 14.79 14.90 8.61
C LYS A 198 13.59 15.77 8.18
N SER A 199 13.28 15.81 6.87
CA SER A 199 12.22 16.66 6.32
C SER A 199 10.83 16.03 6.40
N THR A 200 10.71 14.69 6.38
CA THR A 200 9.42 14.00 6.31
C THR A 200 9.14 13.10 7.50
N GLY A 201 10.11 12.87 8.37
CA GLY A 201 10.00 11.93 9.49
C GLY A 201 9.91 10.45 9.06
N ILE A 202 9.96 10.15 7.76
CA ILE A 202 9.84 8.79 7.24
C ILE A 202 11.06 7.97 7.64
N VAL A 203 10.80 6.80 8.23
CA VAL A 203 11.82 5.83 8.61
C VAL A 203 11.94 4.76 7.53
N ARG A 204 13.10 4.65 6.90
CA ARG A 204 13.40 3.61 5.91
C ARG A 204 14.16 2.46 6.57
N VAL A 205 13.75 1.24 6.25
CA VAL A 205 14.49 0.03 6.63
C VAL A 205 15.37 -0.36 5.44
N VAL A 206 16.68 -0.41 5.67
CA VAL A 206 17.69 -0.64 4.63
C VAL A 206 18.63 -1.75 5.06
N ILE A 207 18.83 -2.74 4.20
CA ILE A 207 19.89 -3.76 4.33
C ILE A 207 21.13 -3.19 3.64
N LYS A 208 22.19 -2.96 4.41
CA LYS A 208 23.43 -2.33 3.91
C LYS A 208 24.49 -3.32 3.52
N ASN A 209 25.38 -2.88 2.62
CA ASN A 209 26.62 -3.57 2.24
C ASN A 209 26.40 -5.01 1.76
N VAL A 210 25.33 -5.25 1.00
CA VAL A 210 25.04 -6.56 0.39
C VAL A 210 26.01 -6.80 -0.77
N PRO A 211 26.90 -7.82 -0.72
CA PRO A 211 27.75 -8.16 -1.84
C PRO A 211 26.93 -8.49 -3.09
N GLY A 212 27.37 -8.06 -4.26
CA GLY A 212 26.64 -8.25 -5.51
C GLY A 212 26.30 -9.70 -5.80
N GLU A 213 27.20 -10.64 -5.48
CA GLU A 213 26.95 -12.08 -5.59
C GLU A 213 25.77 -12.57 -4.73
N ASN A 214 25.50 -11.92 -3.60
CA ASN A 214 24.44 -12.28 -2.66
C ASN A 214 23.10 -11.58 -2.94
N VAL A 215 23.07 -10.56 -3.82
CA VAL A 215 21.84 -9.78 -4.07
C VAL A 215 20.70 -10.67 -4.55
N GLN A 216 20.92 -11.55 -5.53
CA GLN A 216 19.87 -12.44 -6.05
C GLN A 216 19.36 -13.43 -5.00
N LYS A 217 20.25 -13.97 -4.15
CA LYS A 217 19.88 -14.87 -3.05
C LYS A 217 19.01 -14.13 -2.02
N LEU A 218 19.39 -12.89 -1.70
CA LEU A 218 18.63 -12.06 -0.78
C LEU A 218 17.26 -11.66 -1.36
N GLN A 219 17.18 -11.33 -2.65
CA GLN A 219 15.91 -11.04 -3.33
C GLN A 219 14.93 -12.20 -3.20
N LYS A 220 15.35 -13.43 -3.51
CA LYS A 220 14.52 -14.63 -3.33
C LYS A 220 14.10 -14.85 -1.87
N LYS A 221 14.94 -14.47 -0.91
CA LYS A 221 14.62 -14.56 0.53
C LYS A 221 13.57 -13.51 0.92
N LEU A 222 13.68 -12.28 0.42
CA LEU A 222 12.68 -11.22 0.62
C LEU A 222 11.32 -11.58 0.01
N GLU A 223 11.30 -12.15 -1.19
CA GLU A 223 10.07 -12.62 -1.85
C GLU A 223 9.34 -13.69 -1.02
N LYS A 224 10.08 -14.65 -0.43
CA LYS A 224 9.51 -15.65 0.49
C LYS A 224 8.89 -15.02 1.76
N LEU A 225 9.37 -13.85 2.17
CA LEU A 225 8.83 -13.08 3.29
C LEU A 225 7.70 -12.13 2.87
N ASN A 226 7.19 -12.23 1.63
CA ASN A 226 6.22 -11.32 1.02
C ASN A 226 6.71 -9.85 0.95
N ILE A 227 8.02 -9.62 0.96
CA ILE A 227 8.63 -8.32 0.73
C ILE A 227 9.02 -8.25 -0.75
N THR A 228 8.10 -7.78 -1.58
CA THR A 228 8.26 -7.72 -3.05
C THR A 228 8.57 -6.33 -3.56
N ASP A 229 8.32 -5.30 -2.76
CA ASP A 229 8.58 -3.90 -3.10
C ASP A 229 9.83 -3.39 -2.36
N TYR A 230 10.99 -3.53 -2.99
CA TYR A 230 12.28 -3.08 -2.47
C TYR A 230 13.10 -2.33 -3.53
N ILE A 231 14.01 -1.49 -3.09
CA ILE A 231 14.86 -0.67 -3.95
C ILE A 231 16.31 -1.09 -3.77
N VAL A 232 16.98 -1.51 -4.85
CA VAL A 232 18.42 -1.81 -4.87
C VAL A 232 19.18 -0.56 -5.32
N LYS A 233 20.17 -0.12 -4.55
CA LYS A 233 21.05 1.01 -4.87
C LYS A 233 22.51 0.58 -4.75
N LYS A 234 23.36 1.06 -5.64
CA LYS A 234 24.81 0.92 -5.48
C LYS A 234 25.25 1.64 -4.20
N ASN A 235 26.22 1.04 -3.54
CA ASN A 235 26.83 1.65 -2.35
C ASN A 235 27.83 2.72 -2.79
#